data_341adc7c11e74923005705489e49f6b3
#
_entry.id   341adc7c11e74923005705489e49f6b3
#
_cell.length_a   1.000
_cell.length_b   1.000
_cell.length_c   1.000
_cell.angle_alpha   90.00
_cell.angle_beta   90.00
_cell.angle_gamma   90.00
#
_symmetry.space_group_name_H-M   'P 1'
#
loop_
_entity.id
_entity.type
_entity.pdbx_description
1 polymer ?
#
loop_
_entity_poly.entity_id
_entity_poly.type
_entity_poly.pdbx_seq_one_letter_code
_entity_poly.pdbx_strand_id
1 'polypeptide(L)'
;YFRMLADCDYQGIITDTCSTKAQIVEEAQAILPHLDHFIPGHPMAGSEKSGVTGSRDNLFENAHWVLCPDEHTSPDAFAALHEVLTALGARVVSLTREGHDEAVAIISHVPHFVASSLVELAVRHAGDQEALFRLAAGGFKDSTRIAAGSPALWTGIAFENPEAIT
;
A
#
# COMPACT_ATOMS: atom_id res chain seq x y z
N TYR A 1 -9.25 7.96 12.49
CA TYR A 1 -10.22 8.52 11.53
C TYR A 1 -11.57 7.84 11.63
N PHE A 2 -11.69 6.50 11.64
CA PHE A 2 -12.99 5.81 11.71
C PHE A 2 -13.83 6.22 12.91
N ARG A 3 -13.24 6.41 14.10
CA ARG A 3 -13.97 6.93 15.28
C ARG A 3 -14.56 8.33 15.03
N MET A 4 -13.79 9.21 14.38
CA MET A 4 -14.29 10.55 14.05
C MET A 4 -15.49 10.49 13.08
N LEU A 5 -15.44 9.59 12.09
CA LEU A 5 -16.53 9.39 11.15
C LEU A 5 -17.76 8.77 11.82
N ALA A 6 -17.55 7.82 12.71
CA ALA A 6 -18.63 7.23 13.52
C ALA A 6 -19.26 8.23 14.47
N ASP A 7 -18.45 9.04 15.17
CA ASP A 7 -18.92 10.06 16.12
C ASP A 7 -19.78 11.16 15.47
N CYS A 8 -19.54 11.45 14.17
CA CYS A 8 -20.34 12.43 13.42
C CYS A 8 -21.43 11.80 12.54
N ASP A 9 -21.67 10.50 12.66
CA ASP A 9 -22.65 9.74 11.87
C ASP A 9 -22.50 10.00 10.37
N TYR A 10 -21.27 9.89 9.86
CA TYR A 10 -20.96 10.18 8.45
C TYR A 10 -21.62 9.15 7.51
N GLN A 11 -22.42 9.63 6.58
CA GLN A 11 -23.23 8.83 5.65
C GLN A 11 -22.64 8.75 4.22
N GLY A 12 -21.51 9.38 3.98
CA GLY A 12 -20.86 9.39 2.67
C GLY A 12 -20.02 8.14 2.42
N ILE A 13 -19.46 8.06 1.23
CA ILE A 13 -18.56 6.97 0.83
C ILE A 13 -17.22 7.15 1.53
N ILE A 14 -16.73 6.05 2.11
CA ILE A 14 -15.43 5.98 2.78
C ILE A 14 -14.54 5.01 2.00
N THR A 15 -13.33 5.41 1.70
CA THR A 15 -12.28 4.54 1.17
C THR A 15 -10.97 4.85 1.88
N ASP A 16 -10.04 3.91 1.86
CA ASP A 16 -8.70 4.10 2.41
C ASP A 16 -7.63 4.01 1.31
N THR A 17 -6.40 4.29 1.68
CA THR A 17 -5.23 4.22 0.79
C THR A 17 -4.11 3.35 1.37
N CYS A 18 -4.44 2.50 2.34
CA CYS A 18 -3.46 1.65 3.02
C CYS A 18 -2.87 0.59 2.07
N SER A 19 -1.63 0.19 2.34
CA SER A 19 -0.92 -0.80 1.54
C SER A 19 -1.37 -2.23 1.80
N THR A 20 -2.05 -2.48 2.93
CA THR A 20 -2.60 -3.76 3.36
C THR A 20 -4.09 -3.62 3.64
N LYS A 21 -4.87 -4.71 3.51
CA LYS A 21 -6.33 -4.64 3.64
C LYS A 21 -6.88 -5.33 4.88
N ALA A 22 -6.23 -6.40 5.35
CA ALA A 22 -6.78 -7.20 6.45
C ALA A 22 -7.07 -6.34 7.70
N GLN A 23 -6.07 -5.64 8.22
CA GLN A 23 -6.19 -4.87 9.46
C GLN A 23 -7.14 -3.69 9.33
N ILE A 24 -7.07 -2.92 8.24
CA ILE A 24 -7.92 -1.74 8.06
C ILE A 24 -9.39 -2.10 7.95
N VAL A 25 -9.70 -3.26 7.35
CA VAL A 25 -11.07 -3.78 7.27
C VAL A 25 -11.58 -4.20 8.65
N GLU A 26 -10.75 -4.92 9.43
CA GLU A 26 -11.11 -5.29 10.80
C GLU A 26 -11.36 -4.07 11.69
N GLU A 27 -10.52 -3.04 11.59
CA GLU A 27 -10.72 -1.78 12.32
C GLU A 27 -12.00 -1.06 11.89
N ALA A 28 -12.30 -1.03 10.59
CA ALA A 28 -13.54 -0.45 10.09
C ALA A 28 -14.76 -1.20 10.62
N GLN A 29 -14.75 -2.55 10.56
CA GLN A 29 -15.81 -3.40 11.06
C GLN A 29 -16.06 -3.23 12.58
N ALA A 30 -15.02 -2.98 13.34
CA ALA A 30 -15.12 -2.77 14.79
C ALA A 30 -15.66 -1.39 15.18
N ILE A 31 -15.60 -0.38 14.29
CA ILE A 31 -15.83 1.02 14.63
C ILE A 31 -16.97 1.65 13.86
N LEU A 32 -17.08 1.38 12.54
CA LEU A 32 -18.09 2.03 11.71
C LEU A 32 -19.47 1.41 11.92
N PRO A 33 -20.51 2.23 12.11
CA PRO A 33 -21.89 1.73 12.28
C PRO A 33 -22.49 1.17 10.98
N HIS A 34 -22.01 1.65 9.84
CA HIS A 34 -22.46 1.27 8.49
C HIS A 34 -21.27 0.92 7.63
N LEU A 35 -21.23 -0.32 7.13
CA LEU A 35 -20.12 -0.85 6.33
C LEU A 35 -20.40 -0.82 4.83
N ASP A 36 -21.64 -0.66 4.44
CA ASP A 36 -22.09 -0.68 3.05
C ASP A 36 -21.50 0.46 2.19
N HIS A 37 -21.08 1.54 2.81
CA HIS A 37 -20.39 2.66 2.18
C HIS A 37 -18.86 2.68 2.42
N PHE A 38 -18.31 1.72 3.14
CA PHE A 38 -16.86 1.57 3.26
C PHE A 38 -16.33 0.61 2.18
N ILE A 39 -15.53 1.13 1.28
CA ILE A 39 -14.92 0.37 0.19
C ILE A 39 -13.41 0.43 0.34
N PRO A 40 -12.77 -0.64 0.84
CA PRO A 40 -11.33 -0.66 1.03
C PRO A 40 -10.59 -0.42 -0.28
N GLY A 41 -9.59 0.45 -0.27
CA GLY A 41 -8.87 0.86 -1.45
C GLY A 41 -7.35 0.83 -1.27
N HIS A 42 -6.63 0.71 -2.39
CA HIS A 42 -5.18 0.84 -2.42
C HIS A 42 -4.74 1.41 -3.77
N PRO A 43 -4.30 2.68 -3.84
CA PRO A 43 -3.66 3.20 -5.03
C PRO A 43 -2.26 2.59 -5.17
N MET A 44 -2.04 1.83 -6.24
CA MET A 44 -0.72 1.29 -6.59
C MET A 44 0.15 2.41 -7.17
N ALA A 45 0.28 3.48 -6.42
CA ALA A 45 0.97 4.71 -6.79
C ALA A 45 1.67 5.29 -5.56
N GLY A 46 2.81 5.90 -5.76
CA GLY A 46 3.58 6.50 -4.69
C GLY A 46 5.03 6.73 -5.10
N SER A 47 5.79 7.19 -4.16
CA SER A 47 7.25 7.34 -4.29
C SER A 47 7.90 7.15 -2.92
N GLU A 48 9.23 7.01 -2.93
CA GLU A 48 10.04 7.00 -1.70
C GLU A 48 10.05 8.36 -0.97
N LYS A 49 9.50 9.42 -1.58
CA LYS A 49 9.40 10.76 -0.97
C LYS A 49 8.17 10.85 -0.07
N SER A 50 8.37 11.37 1.13
CA SER A 50 7.31 11.57 2.11
C SER A 50 6.74 12.99 2.07
N GLY A 51 5.46 13.12 2.42
CA GLY A 51 4.76 14.40 2.56
C GLY A 51 4.46 15.09 1.24
N VAL A 52 4.09 16.38 1.32
CA VAL A 52 3.65 17.17 0.18
C VAL A 52 4.68 17.31 -0.94
N THR A 53 5.97 17.16 -0.63
CA THR A 53 7.04 17.21 -1.63
C THR A 53 7.06 16.01 -2.60
N GLY A 54 6.36 14.92 -2.24
CA GLY A 54 6.12 13.77 -3.12
C GLY A 54 4.85 13.89 -3.96
N SER A 55 4.05 14.93 -3.73
CA SER A 55 2.79 15.14 -4.45
C SER A 55 3.04 15.52 -5.92
N ARG A 56 2.18 15.01 -6.80
CA ARG A 56 2.13 15.32 -8.23
C ARG A 56 0.67 15.38 -8.66
N ASP A 57 0.35 16.25 -9.59
CA ASP A 57 -0.99 16.42 -10.16
C ASP A 57 -1.48 15.19 -10.95
N ASN A 58 -0.54 14.42 -11.51
CA ASN A 58 -0.80 13.21 -12.29
C ASN A 58 -0.47 11.91 -11.55
N LEU A 59 -0.47 11.91 -10.20
CA LEU A 59 -0.03 10.77 -9.40
C LEU A 59 -0.82 9.48 -9.71
N PHE A 60 -2.09 9.60 -9.98
CA PHE A 60 -2.99 8.46 -10.22
C PHE A 60 -3.22 8.16 -11.71
N GLU A 61 -2.71 9.01 -12.60
CA GLU A 61 -2.88 8.83 -14.04
C GLU A 61 -2.24 7.52 -14.50
N ASN A 62 -3.05 6.63 -15.08
CA ASN A 62 -2.67 5.27 -15.48
C ASN A 62 -2.23 4.33 -14.35
N ALA A 63 -2.23 4.76 -13.09
CA ALA A 63 -1.95 3.90 -11.96
C ALA A 63 -3.13 2.92 -11.71
N HIS A 64 -2.83 1.70 -11.30
CA HIS A 64 -3.90 0.82 -10.81
C HIS A 64 -4.37 1.28 -9.44
N TRP A 65 -5.69 1.27 -9.26
CA TRP A 65 -6.30 1.47 -7.95
C TRP A 65 -7.11 0.23 -7.62
N VAL A 66 -6.67 -0.52 -6.62
CA VAL A 66 -7.39 -1.70 -6.18
C VAL A 66 -8.53 -1.26 -5.26
N LEU A 67 -9.72 -1.79 -5.49
CA LEU A 67 -10.87 -1.75 -4.58
C LEU A 67 -11.19 -3.16 -4.13
N CYS A 68 -11.50 -3.32 -2.84
CA CYS A 68 -11.83 -4.62 -2.26
C CYS A 68 -13.28 -4.64 -1.74
N PRO A 69 -14.28 -4.63 -2.65
CA PRO A 69 -15.68 -4.75 -2.25
C PRO A 69 -15.95 -6.13 -1.66
N ASP A 70 -16.93 -6.21 -0.76
CA ASP A 70 -17.46 -7.45 -0.21
C ASP A 70 -19.00 -7.52 -0.37
N GLU A 71 -19.64 -8.53 0.22
CA GLU A 71 -21.09 -8.72 0.16
C GLU A 71 -21.91 -7.61 0.82
N HIS A 72 -21.31 -6.79 1.65
CA HIS A 72 -21.98 -5.64 2.32
C HIS A 72 -21.88 -4.36 1.49
N THR A 73 -20.95 -4.30 0.54
CA THR A 73 -20.67 -3.08 -0.24
C THR A 73 -21.88 -2.68 -1.08
N SER A 74 -22.37 -1.46 -0.90
CA SER A 74 -23.41 -0.87 -1.73
C SER A 74 -22.97 -0.76 -3.18
N PRO A 75 -23.72 -1.34 -4.15
CA PRO A 75 -23.40 -1.21 -5.57
C PRO A 75 -23.35 0.25 -6.06
N ASP A 76 -24.24 1.11 -5.52
CA ASP A 76 -24.28 2.52 -5.88
C ASP A 76 -23.07 3.29 -5.35
N ALA A 77 -22.66 3.00 -4.10
CA ALA A 77 -21.47 3.58 -3.51
C ALA A 77 -20.20 3.13 -4.27
N PHE A 78 -20.12 1.84 -4.64
CA PHE A 78 -19.04 1.32 -5.46
C PHE A 78 -18.97 2.00 -6.82
N ALA A 79 -20.11 2.13 -7.53
CA ALA A 79 -20.17 2.76 -8.84
C ALA A 79 -19.73 4.24 -8.77
N ALA A 80 -20.18 4.98 -7.77
CA ALA A 80 -19.80 6.38 -7.58
C ALA A 80 -18.30 6.53 -7.28
N LEU A 81 -17.74 5.70 -6.40
CA LEU A 81 -16.30 5.72 -6.13
C LEU A 81 -15.50 5.36 -7.37
N HIS A 82 -15.90 4.32 -8.09
CA HIS A 82 -15.27 3.90 -9.35
C HIS A 82 -15.23 5.03 -10.38
N GLU A 83 -16.34 5.77 -10.53
CA GLU A 83 -16.42 6.92 -11.44
C GLU A 83 -15.41 8.01 -11.04
N VAL A 84 -15.35 8.38 -9.75
CA VAL A 84 -14.40 9.37 -9.24
C VAL A 84 -12.96 8.94 -9.51
N LEU A 85 -12.59 7.71 -9.21
CA LEU A 85 -11.23 7.20 -9.41
C LEU A 85 -10.86 7.14 -10.90
N THR A 86 -11.81 6.77 -11.75
CA THR A 86 -11.61 6.77 -13.20
C THR A 86 -11.44 8.20 -13.74
N ALA A 87 -12.18 9.16 -13.21
CA ALA A 87 -12.03 10.59 -13.57
C ALA A 87 -10.66 11.15 -13.13
N LEU A 88 -10.05 10.61 -12.06
CA LEU A 88 -8.68 10.91 -11.67
C LEU A 88 -7.62 10.24 -12.57
N GLY A 89 -8.02 9.48 -13.58
CA GLY A 89 -7.14 8.79 -14.52
C GLY A 89 -6.66 7.43 -14.01
N ALA A 90 -7.16 6.92 -12.89
CA ALA A 90 -6.78 5.62 -12.36
C ALA A 90 -7.44 4.46 -13.14
N ARG A 91 -6.77 3.32 -13.16
CA ARG A 91 -7.29 2.05 -13.67
C ARG A 91 -7.79 1.21 -12.50
N VAL A 92 -9.10 1.25 -12.29
CA VAL A 92 -9.71 0.53 -11.16
C VAL A 92 -9.71 -0.97 -11.42
N VAL A 93 -9.31 -1.75 -10.40
CA VAL A 93 -9.30 -3.22 -10.39
C VAL A 93 -9.96 -3.68 -9.10
N SER A 94 -10.85 -4.66 -9.17
CA SER A 94 -11.48 -5.25 -7.98
C SER A 94 -10.84 -6.58 -7.63
N LEU A 95 -10.49 -6.76 -6.36
CA LEU A 95 -9.97 -7.99 -5.77
C LEU A 95 -10.71 -8.27 -4.45
N THR A 96 -10.64 -9.51 -3.97
CA THR A 96 -10.92 -9.76 -2.55
C THR A 96 -9.79 -9.18 -1.70
N ARG A 97 -10.04 -8.88 -0.43
CA ARG A 97 -8.99 -8.37 0.48
C ARG A 97 -7.82 -9.35 0.61
N GLU A 98 -8.13 -10.65 0.70
CA GLU A 98 -7.14 -11.73 0.77
C GLU A 98 -6.31 -11.79 -0.52
N GLY A 99 -6.97 -11.78 -1.67
CA GLY A 99 -6.29 -11.79 -2.98
C GLY A 99 -5.44 -10.56 -3.22
N HIS A 100 -5.86 -9.39 -2.67
CA HIS A 100 -5.03 -8.17 -2.67
C HIS A 100 -3.77 -8.37 -1.83
N ASP A 101 -3.93 -8.80 -0.56
CA ASP A 101 -2.81 -8.90 0.38
C ASP A 101 -1.79 -9.98 -0.05
N GLU A 102 -2.26 -11.09 -0.63
CA GLU A 102 -1.40 -12.09 -1.29
C GLU A 102 -0.65 -11.51 -2.49
N ALA A 103 -1.36 -10.80 -3.37
CA ALA A 103 -0.73 -10.21 -4.57
C ALA A 103 0.34 -9.20 -4.21
N VAL A 104 0.06 -8.25 -3.29
CA VAL A 104 1.04 -7.22 -2.90
C VAL A 104 2.20 -7.81 -2.09
N ALA A 105 1.99 -8.90 -1.36
CA ALA A 105 3.08 -9.62 -0.70
C ALA A 105 4.12 -10.08 -1.73
N ILE A 106 3.65 -10.71 -2.83
CA ILE A 106 4.53 -11.27 -3.86
C ILE A 106 5.21 -10.17 -4.69
N ILE A 107 4.45 -9.15 -5.12
CA ILE A 107 4.97 -8.18 -6.09
C ILE A 107 5.63 -6.95 -5.44
N SER A 108 5.46 -6.75 -4.14
CA SER A 108 5.93 -5.55 -3.44
C SER A 108 6.66 -5.89 -2.14
N HIS A 109 6.01 -6.60 -1.20
CA HIS A 109 6.54 -6.75 0.16
C HIS A 109 7.78 -7.64 0.20
N VAL A 110 7.71 -8.85 -0.34
CA VAL A 110 8.84 -9.78 -0.41
C VAL A 110 10.02 -9.18 -1.20
N PRO A 111 9.82 -8.59 -2.39
CA PRO A 111 10.89 -7.89 -3.09
C PRO A 111 11.60 -6.81 -2.26
N HIS A 112 10.83 -6.01 -1.49
CA HIS A 112 11.42 -4.99 -0.61
C HIS A 112 12.28 -5.61 0.49
N PHE A 113 11.79 -6.66 1.17
CA PHE A 113 12.55 -7.32 2.24
C PHE A 113 13.81 -8.00 1.70
N VAL A 114 13.75 -8.61 0.50
CA VAL A 114 14.92 -9.15 -0.17
C VAL A 114 15.94 -8.04 -0.48
N ALA A 115 15.49 -6.92 -1.03
CA ALA A 115 16.36 -5.78 -1.31
C ALA A 115 17.01 -5.22 -0.04
N SER A 116 16.24 -5.08 1.04
CA SER A 116 16.75 -4.62 2.34
C SER A 116 17.77 -5.59 2.93
N SER A 117 17.52 -6.90 2.82
CA SER A 117 18.46 -7.93 3.26
C SER A 117 19.76 -7.90 2.48
N LEU A 118 19.73 -7.62 1.17
CA LEU A 118 20.93 -7.46 0.35
C LEU A 118 21.76 -6.24 0.80
N VAL A 119 21.10 -5.12 1.11
CA VAL A 119 21.79 -3.94 1.64
C VAL A 119 22.43 -4.26 2.98
N GLU A 120 21.69 -4.88 3.89
CA GLU A 120 22.21 -5.23 5.21
C GLU A 120 23.39 -6.19 5.12
N LEU A 121 23.31 -7.20 4.24
CA LEU A 121 24.41 -8.13 3.97
C LEU A 121 25.66 -7.36 3.52
N ALA A 122 25.50 -6.42 2.58
CA ALA A 122 26.62 -5.61 2.10
C ALA A 122 27.21 -4.74 3.22
N VAL A 123 26.37 -4.10 4.03
CA VAL A 123 26.83 -3.28 5.19
C VAL A 123 27.59 -4.12 6.20
N ARG A 124 27.10 -5.30 6.57
CA ARG A 124 27.77 -6.19 7.52
C ARG A 124 29.14 -6.67 7.01
N HIS A 125 29.29 -6.89 5.70
CA HIS A 125 30.55 -7.37 5.11
C HIS A 125 31.52 -6.24 4.73
N ALA A 126 31.01 -5.02 4.55
CA ALA A 126 31.87 -3.90 4.21
C ALA A 126 32.84 -3.55 5.36
N GLY A 127 32.39 -3.62 6.63
CA GLY A 127 33.18 -3.16 7.75
C GLY A 127 33.79 -1.80 7.45
N ASP A 128 35.13 -1.69 7.56
CA ASP A 128 35.87 -0.47 7.17
C ASP A 128 36.27 -0.46 5.67
N GLN A 129 35.82 -1.43 4.88
CA GLN A 129 36.19 -1.55 3.46
C GLN A 129 35.20 -0.81 2.55
N GLU A 130 35.41 0.47 2.35
CA GLU A 130 34.67 1.27 1.33
C GLU A 130 34.70 0.63 -0.10
N ALA A 131 35.67 -0.23 -0.37
CA ALA A 131 35.84 -0.84 -1.68
C ALA A 131 34.60 -1.63 -2.13
N LEU A 132 33.87 -2.27 -1.21
CA LEU A 132 32.66 -3.04 -1.54
C LEU A 132 31.60 -2.16 -2.20
N PHE A 133 31.32 -0.98 -1.65
CA PHE A 133 30.35 -0.05 -2.20
C PHE A 133 30.85 0.64 -3.47
N ARG A 134 32.16 0.86 -3.60
CA ARG A 134 32.76 1.39 -4.84
C ARG A 134 32.63 0.42 -6.01
N LEU A 135 32.62 -0.90 -5.73
CA LEU A 135 32.44 -1.95 -6.72
C LEU A 135 30.96 -2.24 -7.02
N ALA A 136 30.02 -1.66 -6.28
CA ALA A 136 28.60 -1.83 -6.49
C ALA A 136 28.18 -1.25 -7.85
N ALA A 137 28.01 -2.12 -8.81
CA ALA A 137 27.60 -1.79 -10.19
C ALA A 137 26.06 -1.82 -10.35
N GLY A 138 25.58 -1.70 -11.59
CA GLY A 138 24.16 -1.59 -11.92
C GLY A 138 23.30 -2.68 -11.28
N GLY A 139 23.69 -3.94 -11.35
CA GLY A 139 22.93 -5.04 -10.79
C GLY A 139 22.61 -4.89 -9.30
N PHE A 140 23.60 -4.50 -8.47
CA PHE A 140 23.36 -4.25 -7.06
C PHE A 140 22.45 -3.03 -6.83
N LYS A 141 22.71 -1.92 -7.53
CA LYS A 141 21.94 -0.68 -7.40
C LYS A 141 20.47 -0.89 -7.79
N ASP A 142 20.23 -1.58 -8.90
CA ASP A 142 18.86 -1.83 -9.38
C ASP A 142 18.10 -2.77 -8.43
N SER A 143 18.76 -3.80 -7.91
CA SER A 143 18.17 -4.76 -6.98
C SER A 143 17.91 -4.16 -5.58
N THR A 144 18.62 -3.11 -5.19
CA THR A 144 18.52 -2.52 -3.85
C THR A 144 17.84 -1.16 -3.82
N ARG A 145 17.48 -0.58 -4.96
CA ARG A 145 16.87 0.76 -5.06
C ARG A 145 15.63 0.89 -4.18
N ILE A 146 14.78 -0.14 -4.14
CA ILE A 146 13.53 -0.13 -3.37
C ILE A 146 13.76 -0.21 -1.86
N ALA A 147 14.92 -0.64 -1.39
CA ALA A 147 15.27 -0.68 0.03
C ALA A 147 15.38 0.73 0.67
N ALA A 148 15.38 1.80 -0.13
CA ALA A 148 15.39 3.18 0.36
C ALA A 148 14.03 3.65 0.96
N GLY A 149 13.02 2.80 0.98
CA GLY A 149 11.71 3.10 1.57
C GLY A 149 11.77 3.37 3.08
N SER A 150 10.73 4.02 3.61
CA SER A 150 10.62 4.35 5.03
C SER A 150 10.63 3.10 5.92
N PRO A 151 11.57 2.95 6.88
CA PRO A 151 11.57 1.80 7.79
C PRO A 151 10.27 1.67 8.59
N ALA A 152 9.68 2.78 9.02
CA ALA A 152 8.43 2.77 9.78
C ALA A 152 7.26 2.20 8.96
N LEU A 153 7.14 2.60 7.68
CA LEU A 153 6.13 2.08 6.78
C LEU A 153 6.30 0.57 6.58
N TRP A 154 7.51 0.12 6.28
CA TRP A 154 7.78 -1.29 5.99
C TRP A 154 7.70 -2.20 7.20
N THR A 155 8.00 -1.66 8.40
CA THR A 155 7.73 -2.36 9.66
C THR A 155 6.22 -2.55 9.85
N GLY A 156 5.41 -1.51 9.60
CA GLY A 156 3.95 -1.62 9.63
C GLY A 156 3.45 -2.73 8.69
N ILE A 157 3.85 -2.69 7.42
CA ILE A 157 3.47 -3.70 6.41
C ILE A 157 3.84 -5.13 6.85
N ALA A 158 5.02 -5.32 7.46
CA ALA A 158 5.45 -6.63 7.93
C ALA A 158 4.55 -7.19 9.03
N PHE A 159 4.04 -6.33 9.92
CA PHE A 159 3.13 -6.72 11.00
C PHE A 159 1.68 -6.86 10.54
N GLU A 160 1.28 -6.14 9.50
CA GLU A 160 -0.09 -6.12 9.00
C GLU A 160 -0.37 -7.24 7.97
N ASN A 161 0.66 -7.79 7.30
CA ASN A 161 0.53 -8.86 6.31
C ASN A 161 1.53 -10.01 6.51
N PRO A 162 1.72 -10.54 7.73
CA PRO A 162 2.76 -11.53 8.01
C PRO A 162 2.50 -12.87 7.33
N GLU A 163 1.24 -13.29 7.24
CA GLU A 163 0.86 -14.62 6.70
C GLU A 163 1.16 -14.73 5.19
N ALA A 164 0.95 -13.66 4.43
CA ALA A 164 1.23 -13.66 3.01
C ALA A 164 2.73 -13.43 2.68
N ILE A 165 3.50 -12.89 3.62
CA ILE A 165 4.95 -12.62 3.44
C ILE A 165 5.79 -13.87 3.76
N THR A 166 5.33 -14.76 4.64
CA THR A 166 6.05 -15.96 5.12
C THR A 166 5.61 -17.23 4.41
#